data_6d56f401872bdd9aced7531911f2d0e5
#
_entry.id   6d56f401872bdd9aced7531911f2d0e5
#
_cell.length_a   1.000
_cell.length_b   1.000
_cell.length_c   1.000
_cell.angle_alpha   90.00
_cell.angle_beta   90.00
_cell.angle_gamma   90.00
#
_symmetry.space_group_name_H-M   'P 1'
#
loop_
_entity.id
_entity.type
_entity.pdbx_description
1 polymer ?
#
loop_
_entity_poly.entity_id
_entity_poly.type
_entity_poly.pdbx_seq_one_letter_code
_entity_poly.pdbx_strand_id
1 'polypeptide(L)'
;MITKIYDFKNLKGDFTGGIVAGIVALPLALAFGVQSGMGAIAGLYGAIAVGILAAAFGGTETQASGPTGPMTVVSATFIAIAISMTGSLENAMGIIVATFLLAGLFQIFFGFINIGSYIRYFPYPVISGFMSGVGLIIILLQIFPFAGLGSPSSTFGVIKDIPHLFSEFNLAAIGIGGMTVLIFYLFPKITKAVPSALVALITASLVAYFFKLNIPLIGDIPAGLPSLKIDGLFSIDSKAYVIIIEYALVLAVLGSIDSLLTSVIADNITKTKHNSNRELIGQGIGNAVAGLIGGIPGAGATKGTVVNINSGGKTRLSGVIHGLFLLVVLLGAGKLAAFIPIPVLAGILIPVGFNIIDVKGLKHLLHVPRADAIVLVIVLLITTFGSLIYAVAIGVILASVLFMKRSGDIAEKGTSGSTLADLKGEKPWDDEKKLFEEFKDSIYVKHLYGPLFFGFTSHFLNLFKNIDKKIKVLIIRMDRVPHIDQTGLYAMEETLFDLNKKGLLVVIVGLQSQPEDMLRSIDIIPDLIPEKQLFENMDIGLSWLKKELNKDMTTH
;
A
#
# COMPACT_ATOMS: atom_id res chain seq x y z
N MET A 1 -23.66 18.26 -15.27
CA MET A 1 -22.57 17.57 -14.57
C MET A 1 -21.98 16.43 -15.40
N ILE A 2 -22.79 15.66 -16.13
CA ILE A 2 -22.37 14.50 -16.96
C ILE A 2 -21.48 14.93 -18.15
N THR A 3 -21.76 16.07 -18.78
CA THR A 3 -21.01 16.60 -19.95
C THR A 3 -19.56 17.05 -19.65
N LYS A 4 -19.19 17.24 -18.37
CA LYS A 4 -17.79 17.50 -17.96
C LYS A 4 -16.98 16.23 -17.69
N ILE A 5 -17.61 15.05 -17.70
CA ILE A 5 -16.99 13.78 -17.35
C ILE A 5 -16.39 13.10 -18.59
N TYR A 6 -16.98 13.32 -19.76
CA TYR A 6 -16.54 12.77 -21.04
C TYR A 6 -16.18 13.91 -22.00
N ASP A 7 -14.89 14.08 -22.24
CA ASP A 7 -14.40 15.01 -23.28
C ASP A 7 -14.19 14.22 -24.57
N PHE A 8 -15.07 14.42 -25.55
CA PHE A 8 -15.02 13.75 -26.86
C PHE A 8 -13.95 14.33 -27.81
N LYS A 9 -13.22 15.37 -27.39
CA LYS A 9 -12.19 16.00 -28.21
C LYS A 9 -11.03 15.07 -28.56
N ASN A 10 -10.78 14.02 -27.76
CA ASN A 10 -9.72 13.04 -28.00
C ASN A 10 -10.23 11.67 -28.43
N LEU A 11 -11.41 11.57 -29.03
CA LEU A 11 -12.08 10.31 -29.35
C LEU A 11 -11.17 9.29 -30.09
N LYS A 12 -10.38 9.75 -31.07
CA LYS A 12 -9.46 8.90 -31.81
C LYS A 12 -8.35 8.33 -30.90
N GLY A 13 -7.77 9.15 -30.06
CA GLY A 13 -6.73 8.71 -29.11
C GLY A 13 -7.28 7.78 -28.05
N ASP A 14 -8.47 8.05 -27.51
CA ASP A 14 -9.12 7.23 -26.50
C ASP A 14 -9.56 5.87 -27.08
N PHE A 15 -10.02 5.86 -28.33
CA PHE A 15 -10.34 4.62 -29.04
C PHE A 15 -9.09 3.74 -29.24
N THR A 16 -8.02 4.33 -29.76
CA THR A 16 -6.75 3.62 -29.97
C THR A 16 -6.17 3.14 -28.64
N GLY A 17 -6.08 4.03 -27.64
CA GLY A 17 -5.55 3.71 -26.30
C GLY A 17 -6.34 2.59 -25.63
N GLY A 18 -7.67 2.70 -25.64
CA GLY A 18 -8.56 1.70 -25.04
C GLY A 18 -8.44 0.32 -25.69
N ILE A 19 -8.43 0.25 -27.04
CA ILE A 19 -8.26 -1.03 -27.75
C ILE A 19 -6.90 -1.64 -27.45
N VAL A 20 -5.81 -0.88 -27.53
CA VAL A 20 -4.46 -1.41 -27.28
C VAL A 20 -4.31 -1.88 -25.83
N ALA A 21 -4.88 -1.14 -24.87
CA ALA A 21 -4.94 -1.58 -23.48
C ALA A 21 -5.75 -2.88 -23.32
N GLY A 22 -6.89 -3.01 -24.01
CA GLY A 22 -7.71 -4.21 -24.02
C GLY A 22 -6.97 -5.43 -24.61
N ILE A 23 -6.22 -5.23 -25.68
CA ILE A 23 -5.36 -6.27 -26.26
C ILE A 23 -4.30 -6.76 -25.27
N VAL A 24 -3.70 -5.87 -24.48
CA VAL A 24 -2.75 -6.24 -23.41
C VAL A 24 -3.44 -6.97 -22.26
N ALA A 25 -4.63 -6.53 -21.89
CA ALA A 25 -5.37 -7.07 -20.76
C ALA A 25 -5.95 -8.47 -21.01
N LEU A 26 -6.30 -8.79 -22.26
CA LEU A 26 -6.97 -10.05 -22.61
C LEU A 26 -6.20 -11.30 -22.15
N PRO A 27 -4.91 -11.51 -22.50
CA PRO A 27 -4.16 -12.67 -22.03
C PRO A 27 -4.06 -12.74 -20.51
N LEU A 28 -3.90 -11.57 -19.86
CA LEU A 28 -3.77 -11.47 -18.39
C LEU A 28 -5.10 -11.81 -17.70
N ALA A 29 -6.22 -11.32 -18.22
CA ALA A 29 -7.54 -11.61 -17.67
C ALA A 29 -7.84 -13.11 -17.70
N LEU A 30 -7.58 -13.78 -18.85
CA LEU A 30 -7.75 -15.22 -18.98
C LEU A 30 -6.83 -15.99 -18.01
N ALA A 31 -5.56 -15.61 -17.94
CA ALA A 31 -4.57 -16.26 -17.10
C ALA A 31 -4.88 -16.09 -15.59
N PHE A 32 -5.26 -14.91 -15.15
CA PHE A 32 -5.67 -14.64 -13.77
C PHE A 32 -6.99 -15.34 -13.42
N GLY A 33 -7.92 -15.45 -14.36
CA GLY A 33 -9.13 -16.23 -14.18
C GLY A 33 -8.84 -17.70 -13.90
N VAL A 34 -7.95 -18.33 -14.66
CA VAL A 34 -7.50 -19.71 -14.43
C VAL A 34 -6.76 -19.82 -13.10
N GLN A 35 -5.83 -18.92 -12.81
CA GLN A 35 -5.07 -18.90 -11.56
C GLN A 35 -5.98 -18.75 -10.33
N SER A 36 -7.09 -18.03 -10.45
CA SER A 36 -8.03 -17.85 -9.34
C SER A 36 -8.77 -19.13 -8.93
N GLY A 37 -8.80 -20.14 -9.79
CA GLY A 37 -9.59 -21.35 -9.60
C GLY A 37 -11.05 -21.25 -10.10
N MET A 38 -11.49 -20.07 -10.57
CA MET A 38 -12.84 -19.89 -11.14
C MET A 38 -12.90 -20.08 -12.66
N GLY A 39 -11.75 -20.30 -13.30
CA GLY A 39 -11.66 -20.45 -14.76
C GLY A 39 -11.46 -19.12 -15.50
N ALA A 40 -11.02 -19.23 -16.76
CA ALA A 40 -10.63 -18.10 -17.59
C ALA A 40 -11.74 -17.06 -17.77
N ILE A 41 -13.00 -17.51 -17.85
CA ILE A 41 -14.15 -16.64 -18.05
C ILE A 41 -14.38 -15.69 -16.87
N ALA A 42 -14.14 -16.14 -15.64
CA ALA A 42 -14.28 -15.30 -14.45
C ALA A 42 -13.28 -14.13 -14.48
N GLY A 43 -12.06 -14.35 -14.99
CA GLY A 43 -11.09 -13.30 -15.23
C GLY A 43 -11.57 -12.28 -16.26
N LEU A 44 -12.17 -12.76 -17.34
CA LEU A 44 -12.68 -11.89 -18.40
C LEU A 44 -13.91 -11.08 -17.92
N TYR A 45 -14.83 -11.70 -17.18
CA TYR A 45 -15.97 -11.00 -16.56
C TYR A 45 -15.48 -9.89 -15.61
N GLY A 46 -14.48 -10.19 -14.77
CA GLY A 46 -13.85 -9.20 -13.88
C GLY A 46 -13.24 -8.05 -14.68
N ALA A 47 -12.48 -8.35 -15.74
CA ALA A 47 -11.85 -7.33 -16.59
C ALA A 47 -12.88 -6.42 -17.29
N ILE A 48 -13.99 -6.98 -17.75
CA ILE A 48 -15.08 -6.23 -18.39
C ILE A 48 -15.76 -5.30 -17.36
N ALA A 49 -16.23 -5.87 -16.25
CA ALA A 49 -16.99 -5.11 -15.26
C ALA A 49 -16.14 -4.02 -14.60
N VAL A 50 -14.96 -4.38 -14.10
CA VAL A 50 -14.05 -3.43 -13.46
C VAL A 50 -13.53 -2.42 -14.48
N GLY A 51 -13.15 -2.87 -15.69
CA GLY A 51 -12.65 -1.99 -16.76
C GLY A 51 -13.64 -0.90 -17.15
N ILE A 52 -14.91 -1.25 -17.37
CA ILE A 52 -15.95 -0.29 -17.75
C ILE A 52 -16.32 0.61 -16.58
N LEU A 53 -16.66 0.01 -15.43
CA LEU A 53 -17.29 0.76 -14.33
C LEU A 53 -16.28 1.58 -13.53
N ALA A 54 -15.07 1.06 -13.30
CA ALA A 54 -14.04 1.83 -12.64
C ALA A 54 -13.63 3.05 -13.49
N ALA A 55 -13.51 2.90 -14.81
CA ALA A 55 -13.23 4.03 -15.70
C ALA A 55 -14.39 5.03 -15.74
N ALA A 56 -15.64 4.56 -15.80
CA ALA A 56 -16.81 5.43 -15.89
C ALA A 56 -17.01 6.27 -14.62
N PHE A 57 -16.87 5.67 -13.44
CA PHE A 57 -17.16 6.30 -12.16
C PHE A 57 -15.93 6.76 -11.39
N GLY A 58 -14.74 6.28 -11.75
CA GLY A 58 -13.47 6.54 -11.07
C GLY A 58 -12.98 7.97 -11.10
N GLY A 59 -11.86 8.21 -10.44
CA GLY A 59 -11.22 9.52 -10.25
C GLY A 59 -10.02 9.78 -11.14
N THR A 60 -9.53 8.76 -11.86
CA THR A 60 -8.36 8.81 -12.74
C THR A 60 -8.79 8.77 -14.20
N GLU A 61 -8.36 9.74 -15.00
CA GLU A 61 -8.89 9.89 -16.36
C GLU A 61 -8.42 8.81 -17.35
N THR A 62 -7.25 8.25 -17.12
CA THR A 62 -6.61 7.35 -18.10
C THR A 62 -6.38 5.93 -17.59
N GLN A 63 -6.91 5.60 -16.40
CA GLN A 63 -6.67 4.29 -15.80
C GLN A 63 -7.40 3.18 -16.55
N ALA A 64 -6.67 2.12 -16.87
CA ALA A 64 -7.21 0.84 -17.30
C ALA A 64 -7.23 -0.08 -16.08
N SER A 65 -8.40 -0.65 -15.75
CA SER A 65 -8.62 -1.47 -14.56
C SER A 65 -9.08 -2.87 -14.95
N GLY A 66 -8.79 -3.85 -14.09
CA GLY A 66 -9.17 -5.25 -14.30
C GLY A 66 -8.46 -6.16 -13.29
N PRO A 67 -8.53 -7.48 -13.43
CA PRO A 67 -7.81 -8.42 -12.57
C PRO A 67 -6.32 -8.10 -12.53
N THR A 68 -5.76 -8.01 -11.32
CA THR A 68 -4.31 -7.80 -11.09
C THR A 68 -3.72 -8.97 -10.32
N GLY A 69 -2.40 -9.14 -10.38
CA GLY A 69 -1.73 -10.22 -9.69
C GLY A 69 -2.07 -10.30 -8.20
N PRO A 70 -1.90 -9.21 -7.43
CA PRO A 70 -2.22 -9.19 -6.00
C PRO A 70 -3.68 -9.55 -5.71
N MET A 71 -4.64 -8.96 -6.43
CA MET A 71 -6.07 -9.24 -6.25
C MET A 71 -6.39 -10.70 -6.58
N THR A 72 -5.79 -11.23 -7.63
CA THR A 72 -6.01 -12.62 -8.06
C THR A 72 -5.45 -13.63 -7.04
N VAL A 73 -4.27 -13.38 -6.48
CA VAL A 73 -3.67 -14.30 -5.49
C VAL A 73 -4.53 -14.36 -4.21
N VAL A 74 -5.00 -13.22 -3.71
CA VAL A 74 -5.91 -13.18 -2.56
C VAL A 74 -7.22 -13.88 -2.88
N SER A 75 -7.79 -13.60 -4.05
CA SER A 75 -9.02 -14.27 -4.51
C SER A 75 -8.84 -15.78 -4.63
N ALA A 76 -7.74 -16.26 -5.22
CA ALA A 76 -7.43 -17.69 -5.35
C ALA A 76 -7.33 -18.39 -3.98
N THR A 77 -6.63 -17.77 -3.03
CA THR A 77 -6.52 -18.28 -1.65
C THR A 77 -7.90 -18.40 -1.00
N PHE A 78 -8.71 -17.34 -1.12
CA PHE A 78 -10.06 -17.33 -0.57
C PHE A 78 -10.97 -18.38 -1.24
N ILE A 79 -10.95 -18.48 -2.55
CA ILE A 79 -11.73 -19.46 -3.31
C ILE A 79 -11.37 -20.88 -2.90
N ALA A 80 -10.07 -21.19 -2.74
CA ALA A 80 -9.62 -22.50 -2.25
C ALA A 80 -10.18 -22.83 -0.86
N ILE A 81 -10.21 -21.85 0.05
CA ILE A 81 -10.83 -22.00 1.37
C ILE A 81 -12.34 -22.24 1.26
N ALA A 82 -13.03 -21.41 0.46
CA ALA A 82 -14.48 -21.54 0.25
C ALA A 82 -14.85 -22.92 -0.32
N ILE A 83 -14.07 -23.43 -1.28
CA ILE A 83 -14.24 -24.79 -1.82
C ILE A 83 -13.98 -25.84 -0.75
N SER A 84 -12.96 -25.67 0.09
CA SER A 84 -12.70 -26.64 1.17
C SER A 84 -13.81 -26.71 2.22
N MET A 85 -14.54 -25.60 2.43
CA MET A 85 -15.68 -25.52 3.36
C MET A 85 -16.96 -26.14 2.78
N THR A 86 -17.14 -26.09 1.44
CA THR A 86 -18.41 -26.45 0.78
C THR A 86 -18.31 -27.69 -0.10
N GLY A 87 -17.09 -28.20 -0.34
CA GLY A 87 -16.80 -29.40 -1.12
C GLY A 87 -16.70 -29.18 -2.63
N SER A 88 -17.24 -28.08 -3.18
CA SER A 88 -17.16 -27.79 -4.62
C SER A 88 -17.19 -26.30 -4.91
N LEU A 89 -16.72 -25.88 -6.10
CA LEU A 89 -16.80 -24.48 -6.55
C LEU A 89 -18.26 -24.02 -6.69
N GLU A 90 -19.13 -24.89 -7.14
CA GLU A 90 -20.56 -24.60 -7.34
C GLU A 90 -21.25 -24.25 -6.03
N ASN A 91 -21.02 -25.03 -5.00
CA ASN A 91 -21.53 -24.78 -3.63
C ASN A 91 -20.87 -23.56 -2.97
N ALA A 92 -19.62 -23.25 -3.32
CA ALA A 92 -18.89 -22.10 -2.80
C ALA A 92 -19.31 -20.76 -3.41
N MET A 93 -20.03 -20.77 -4.55
CA MET A 93 -20.34 -19.55 -5.31
C MET A 93 -21.04 -18.48 -4.48
N GLY A 94 -21.96 -18.84 -3.59
CA GLY A 94 -22.63 -17.86 -2.71
C GLY A 94 -21.66 -17.12 -1.81
N ILE A 95 -20.72 -17.84 -1.19
CA ILE A 95 -19.67 -17.28 -0.32
C ILE A 95 -18.73 -16.41 -1.13
N ILE A 96 -18.33 -16.86 -2.33
CA ILE A 96 -17.41 -16.14 -3.22
C ILE A 96 -18.03 -14.82 -3.69
N VAL A 97 -19.26 -14.86 -4.19
CA VAL A 97 -20.00 -13.66 -4.64
C VAL A 97 -20.20 -12.67 -3.50
N ALA A 98 -20.60 -13.16 -2.31
CA ALA A 98 -20.76 -12.32 -1.12
C ALA A 98 -19.48 -11.58 -0.77
N THR A 99 -18.34 -12.28 -0.80
CA THR A 99 -17.04 -11.68 -0.47
C THR A 99 -16.61 -10.62 -1.48
N PHE A 100 -16.74 -10.90 -2.78
CA PHE A 100 -16.35 -9.95 -3.81
C PHE A 100 -17.29 -8.75 -3.88
N LEU A 101 -18.59 -8.96 -3.69
CA LEU A 101 -19.57 -7.88 -3.55
C LEU A 101 -19.23 -7.00 -2.34
N LEU A 102 -18.99 -7.61 -1.18
CA LEU A 102 -18.67 -6.90 0.05
C LEU A 102 -17.33 -6.15 -0.07
N ALA A 103 -16.34 -6.72 -0.76
CA ALA A 103 -15.07 -6.04 -1.05
C ALA A 103 -15.30 -4.75 -1.86
N GLY A 104 -16.14 -4.80 -2.89
CA GLY A 104 -16.54 -3.62 -3.65
C GLY A 104 -17.27 -2.59 -2.80
N LEU A 105 -18.18 -3.02 -1.94
CA LEU A 105 -18.91 -2.14 -1.00
C LEU A 105 -17.96 -1.49 0.01
N PHE A 106 -16.98 -2.20 0.54
CA PHE A 106 -15.94 -1.62 1.41
C PHE A 106 -15.10 -0.57 0.68
N GLN A 107 -14.73 -0.81 -0.59
CA GLN A 107 -14.01 0.21 -1.37
C GLN A 107 -14.86 1.47 -1.59
N ILE A 108 -16.15 1.32 -1.88
CA ILE A 108 -17.09 2.44 -2.00
C ILE A 108 -17.14 3.19 -0.66
N PHE A 109 -17.29 2.49 0.45
CA PHE A 109 -17.29 3.06 1.79
C PHE A 109 -15.99 3.82 2.10
N PHE A 110 -14.83 3.26 1.77
CA PHE A 110 -13.52 3.93 1.93
C PHE A 110 -13.46 5.25 1.13
N GLY A 111 -14.03 5.28 -0.06
CA GLY A 111 -14.14 6.50 -0.86
C GLY A 111 -15.02 7.55 -0.19
N PHE A 112 -16.16 7.17 0.40
CA PHE A 112 -17.06 8.09 1.10
C PHE A 112 -16.47 8.68 2.37
N ILE A 113 -15.74 7.90 3.16
CA ILE A 113 -15.09 8.38 4.40
C ILE A 113 -13.70 8.99 4.16
N ASN A 114 -13.35 9.26 2.89
CA ASN A 114 -12.11 9.94 2.47
C ASN A 114 -10.81 9.21 2.84
N ILE A 115 -10.82 7.88 2.98
CA ILE A 115 -9.62 7.06 3.25
C ILE A 115 -8.62 7.12 2.09
N GLY A 116 -9.05 7.39 0.86
CA GLY A 116 -8.17 7.47 -0.30
C GLY A 116 -6.98 8.41 -0.12
N SER A 117 -7.14 9.49 0.67
CA SER A 117 -6.05 10.42 0.97
C SER A 117 -5.01 9.85 1.95
N TYR A 118 -5.35 8.83 2.74
CA TYR A 118 -4.48 8.23 3.75
C TYR A 118 -3.64 7.07 3.21
N ILE A 119 -3.98 6.48 2.08
CA ILE A 119 -3.22 5.37 1.46
C ILE A 119 -1.77 5.77 1.15
N ARG A 120 -1.50 7.05 0.87
CA ARG A 120 -0.14 7.60 0.70
C ARG A 120 0.77 7.43 1.94
N TYR A 121 0.21 7.14 3.09
CA TYR A 121 0.97 6.91 4.33
C TYR A 121 1.37 5.44 4.52
N PHE A 122 0.99 4.55 3.62
CA PHE A 122 1.46 3.16 3.66
C PHE A 122 2.98 3.12 3.46
N PRO A 123 3.73 2.49 4.37
CA PRO A 123 5.19 2.44 4.28
C PRO A 123 5.65 1.65 3.06
N TYR A 124 6.60 2.21 2.30
CA TYR A 124 7.15 1.57 1.11
C TYR A 124 7.66 0.13 1.37
N PRO A 125 8.40 -0.18 2.47
CA PRO A 125 8.85 -1.53 2.73
C PRO A 125 7.74 -2.58 2.83
N VAL A 126 6.56 -2.19 3.33
CA VAL A 126 5.38 -3.07 3.42
C VAL A 126 4.85 -3.38 2.02
N ILE A 127 4.68 -2.35 1.19
CA ILE A 127 4.20 -2.51 -0.19
C ILE A 127 5.19 -3.33 -0.99
N SER A 128 6.48 -3.03 -0.91
CA SER A 128 7.57 -3.72 -1.62
C SER A 128 7.66 -5.20 -1.24
N GLY A 129 7.63 -5.50 0.07
CA GLY A 129 7.62 -6.88 0.58
C GLY A 129 6.39 -7.65 0.13
N PHE A 130 5.20 -7.05 0.25
CA PHE A 130 3.95 -7.66 -0.17
C PHE A 130 3.92 -7.95 -1.68
N MET A 131 4.23 -6.96 -2.52
CA MET A 131 4.25 -7.12 -3.98
C MET A 131 5.26 -8.18 -4.41
N SER A 132 6.45 -8.19 -3.80
CA SER A 132 7.47 -9.20 -4.08
C SER A 132 7.02 -10.60 -3.67
N GLY A 133 6.36 -10.74 -2.51
CA GLY A 133 5.76 -11.99 -2.07
C GLY A 133 4.67 -12.49 -3.02
N VAL A 134 3.77 -11.60 -3.46
CA VAL A 134 2.74 -11.94 -4.47
C VAL A 134 3.37 -12.38 -5.79
N GLY A 135 4.42 -11.68 -6.25
CA GLY A 135 5.15 -12.09 -7.45
C GLY A 135 5.73 -13.50 -7.34
N LEU A 136 6.31 -13.84 -6.18
CA LEU A 136 6.81 -15.19 -5.89
C LEU A 136 5.68 -16.23 -5.85
N ILE A 137 4.54 -15.93 -5.22
CA ILE A 137 3.36 -16.81 -5.22
C ILE A 137 2.92 -17.12 -6.65
N ILE A 138 2.79 -16.10 -7.50
CA ILE A 138 2.40 -16.30 -8.90
C ILE A 138 3.38 -17.24 -9.59
N ILE A 139 4.69 -17.01 -9.46
CA ILE A 139 5.71 -17.85 -10.09
C ILE A 139 5.60 -19.30 -9.59
N LEU A 140 5.54 -19.49 -8.28
CA LEU A 140 5.49 -20.83 -7.67
C LEU A 140 4.24 -21.59 -8.11
N LEU A 141 3.06 -20.98 -8.08
CA LEU A 141 1.82 -21.62 -8.48
C LEU A 141 1.76 -21.95 -9.98
N GLN A 142 2.59 -21.35 -10.81
CA GLN A 142 2.65 -21.62 -12.25
C GLN A 142 3.64 -22.74 -12.63
N ILE A 143 4.46 -23.26 -11.71
CA ILE A 143 5.44 -24.30 -12.00
C ILE A 143 4.75 -25.58 -12.51
N PHE A 144 3.70 -26.05 -11.84
CA PHE A 144 2.96 -27.25 -12.23
C PHE A 144 2.15 -27.05 -13.53
N PRO A 145 1.34 -25.98 -13.68
CA PRO A 145 0.67 -25.66 -14.94
C PRO A 145 1.62 -25.53 -16.12
N PHE A 146 2.81 -24.99 -15.93
CA PHE A 146 3.85 -24.89 -16.95
C PHE A 146 4.32 -26.27 -17.45
N ALA A 147 4.35 -27.26 -16.55
CA ALA A 147 4.69 -28.64 -16.86
C ALA A 147 3.47 -29.50 -17.30
N GLY A 148 2.29 -28.88 -17.43
CA GLY A 148 1.06 -29.55 -17.86
C GLY A 148 0.32 -30.31 -16.75
N LEU A 149 0.62 -29.99 -15.50
CA LEU A 149 0.01 -30.61 -14.32
C LEU A 149 -0.90 -29.62 -13.58
N GLY A 150 -1.78 -30.13 -12.72
CA GLY A 150 -2.59 -29.31 -11.82
C GLY A 150 -1.74 -28.67 -10.72
N SER A 151 -1.94 -27.38 -10.44
CA SER A 151 -1.21 -26.68 -9.38
C SER A 151 -1.77 -27.04 -8.00
N PRO A 152 -0.90 -27.32 -7.00
CA PRO A 152 -1.32 -27.31 -5.61
C PRO A 152 -1.91 -25.95 -5.21
N SER A 153 -2.82 -25.95 -4.23
CA SER A 153 -3.56 -24.75 -3.80
C SER A 153 -2.72 -23.77 -2.97
N SER A 154 -1.51 -24.14 -2.55
CA SER A 154 -0.64 -23.30 -1.73
C SER A 154 0.81 -23.37 -2.17
N THR A 155 1.57 -22.30 -1.91
CA THR A 155 3.01 -22.24 -2.20
C THR A 155 3.81 -23.31 -1.46
N PHE A 156 3.41 -23.61 -0.23
CA PHE A 156 4.02 -24.69 0.55
C PHE A 156 3.72 -26.07 -0.05
N GLY A 157 2.48 -26.26 -0.55
CA GLY A 157 2.10 -27.46 -1.29
C GLY A 157 2.94 -27.65 -2.56
N VAL A 158 3.17 -26.56 -3.32
CA VAL A 158 4.03 -26.60 -4.51
C VAL A 158 5.44 -27.08 -4.17
N ILE A 159 6.05 -26.53 -3.11
CA ILE A 159 7.42 -26.92 -2.69
C ILE A 159 7.46 -28.40 -2.26
N LYS A 160 6.45 -28.84 -1.52
CA LYS A 160 6.35 -30.24 -1.05
C LYS A 160 6.20 -31.22 -2.22
N ASP A 161 5.45 -30.84 -3.25
CA ASP A 161 5.11 -31.71 -4.38
C ASP A 161 6.12 -31.62 -5.54
N ILE A 162 7.21 -30.82 -5.42
CA ILE A 162 8.28 -30.74 -6.44
C ILE A 162 8.79 -32.13 -6.87
N PRO A 163 9.00 -33.15 -5.99
CA PRO A 163 9.42 -34.48 -6.44
C PRO A 163 8.42 -35.12 -7.41
N HIS A 164 7.11 -34.92 -7.21
CA HIS A 164 6.05 -35.43 -8.10
C HIS A 164 6.11 -34.78 -9.48
N LEU A 165 6.49 -33.50 -9.57
CA LEU A 165 6.70 -32.80 -10.83
C LEU A 165 7.70 -33.55 -11.74
N PHE A 166 8.79 -34.05 -11.17
CA PHE A 166 9.83 -34.76 -11.95
C PHE A 166 9.42 -36.16 -12.41
N SER A 167 8.36 -36.73 -11.84
CA SER A 167 7.85 -38.06 -12.24
C SER A 167 6.77 -37.99 -13.32
N GLU A 168 6.04 -36.87 -13.44
CA GLU A 168 4.83 -36.79 -14.27
C GLU A 168 4.80 -35.60 -15.26
N PHE A 169 5.88 -34.83 -15.42
CA PHE A 169 5.89 -33.68 -16.32
C PHE A 169 5.58 -34.05 -17.80
N ASN A 170 4.88 -33.16 -18.47
CA ASN A 170 4.63 -33.27 -19.90
C ASN A 170 5.63 -32.42 -20.69
N LEU A 171 6.52 -33.08 -21.45
CA LEU A 171 7.57 -32.39 -22.21
C LEU A 171 6.99 -31.44 -23.27
N ALA A 172 5.84 -31.78 -23.90
CA ALA A 172 5.18 -30.90 -24.84
C ALA A 172 4.63 -29.64 -24.16
N ALA A 173 4.11 -29.77 -22.91
CA ALA A 173 3.66 -28.66 -22.13
C ALA A 173 4.82 -27.70 -21.78
N ILE A 174 5.95 -28.25 -21.32
CA ILE A 174 7.17 -27.47 -21.04
C ILE A 174 7.68 -26.77 -22.30
N GLY A 175 7.68 -27.46 -23.46
CA GLY A 175 8.10 -26.88 -24.72
C GLY A 175 7.23 -25.68 -25.13
N ILE A 176 5.90 -25.80 -25.02
CA ILE A 176 4.95 -24.74 -25.34
C ILE A 176 5.04 -23.60 -24.33
N GLY A 177 5.13 -23.90 -23.03
CA GLY A 177 5.35 -22.89 -21.98
C GLY A 177 6.67 -22.14 -22.19
N GLY A 178 7.76 -22.85 -22.46
CA GLY A 178 9.07 -22.27 -22.76
C GLY A 178 9.07 -21.40 -24.02
N MET A 179 8.43 -21.86 -25.10
CA MET A 179 8.21 -21.05 -26.32
C MET A 179 7.45 -19.75 -26.00
N THR A 180 6.42 -19.83 -25.15
CA THR A 180 5.65 -18.67 -24.71
C THR A 180 6.53 -17.65 -23.97
N VAL A 181 7.35 -18.10 -23.02
CA VAL A 181 8.31 -17.25 -22.30
C VAL A 181 9.33 -16.62 -23.26
N LEU A 182 9.86 -17.40 -24.21
CA LEU A 182 10.79 -16.88 -25.21
C LEU A 182 10.16 -15.77 -26.05
N ILE A 183 8.96 -16.00 -26.59
CA ILE A 183 8.24 -14.97 -27.36
C ILE A 183 7.99 -13.75 -26.50
N PHE A 184 7.56 -13.93 -25.24
CA PHE A 184 7.28 -12.81 -24.31
C PHE A 184 8.48 -11.87 -24.15
N TYR A 185 9.70 -12.41 -24.03
CA TYR A 185 10.92 -11.61 -23.83
C TYR A 185 11.62 -11.17 -25.11
N LEU A 186 11.55 -11.96 -26.19
CA LEU A 186 12.27 -11.67 -27.43
C LEU A 186 11.48 -10.79 -28.38
N PHE A 187 10.16 -10.96 -28.46
CA PHE A 187 9.31 -10.23 -29.40
C PHE A 187 9.39 -8.69 -29.23
N PRO A 188 9.47 -8.12 -28.01
CA PRO A 188 9.63 -6.68 -27.84
C PRO A 188 10.93 -6.08 -28.41
N LYS A 189 11.92 -6.94 -28.71
CA LYS A 189 13.15 -6.53 -29.40
C LYS A 189 12.94 -6.36 -30.91
N ILE A 190 11.93 -7.02 -31.48
CA ILE A 190 11.56 -6.93 -32.90
C ILE A 190 10.62 -5.75 -33.10
N THR A 191 9.55 -5.68 -32.33
CA THR A 191 8.59 -4.57 -32.38
C THR A 191 7.90 -4.37 -31.04
N LYS A 192 7.61 -3.11 -30.72
CA LYS A 192 6.81 -2.72 -29.56
C LYS A 192 5.36 -2.36 -29.94
N ALA A 193 5.02 -2.43 -31.24
CA ALA A 193 3.70 -2.07 -31.73
C ALA A 193 2.60 -3.07 -31.30
N VAL A 194 2.97 -4.35 -31.10
CA VAL A 194 2.04 -5.39 -30.68
C VAL A 194 2.50 -5.97 -29.34
N PRO A 195 1.60 -6.15 -28.36
CA PRO A 195 1.94 -6.72 -27.05
C PRO A 195 2.47 -8.16 -27.17
N SER A 196 3.64 -8.40 -26.60
CA SER A 196 4.30 -9.72 -26.68
C SER A 196 3.48 -10.85 -26.05
N ALA A 197 2.73 -10.56 -24.99
CA ALA A 197 1.85 -11.54 -24.35
C ALA A 197 0.76 -12.04 -25.30
N LEU A 198 0.17 -11.15 -26.13
CA LEU A 198 -0.83 -11.55 -27.12
C LEU A 198 -0.19 -12.40 -28.24
N VAL A 199 0.96 -11.96 -28.74
CA VAL A 199 1.69 -12.72 -29.78
C VAL A 199 2.09 -14.11 -29.27
N ALA A 200 2.59 -14.18 -28.03
CA ALA A 200 2.91 -15.44 -27.37
C ALA A 200 1.68 -16.34 -27.23
N LEU A 201 0.55 -15.77 -26.77
CA LEU A 201 -0.72 -16.48 -26.63
C LEU A 201 -1.15 -17.11 -27.96
N ILE A 202 -1.26 -16.28 -29.00
CA ILE A 202 -1.75 -16.75 -30.33
C ILE A 202 -0.78 -17.76 -30.94
N THR A 203 0.51 -17.42 -30.99
CA THR A 203 1.51 -18.26 -31.68
C THR A 203 1.65 -19.63 -31.02
N ALA A 204 1.81 -19.66 -29.67
CA ALA A 204 1.97 -20.90 -28.93
C ALA A 204 0.70 -21.76 -28.97
N SER A 205 -0.50 -21.13 -28.91
CA SER A 205 -1.77 -21.87 -29.04
C SER A 205 -1.97 -22.45 -30.44
N LEU A 206 -1.61 -21.71 -31.50
CA LEU A 206 -1.66 -22.22 -32.88
C LEU A 206 -0.70 -23.38 -33.07
N VAL A 207 0.53 -23.30 -32.58
CA VAL A 207 1.50 -24.39 -32.62
C VAL A 207 0.93 -25.64 -31.92
N ALA A 208 0.40 -25.48 -30.70
CA ALA A 208 -0.20 -26.59 -29.97
C ALA A 208 -1.37 -27.24 -30.74
N TYR A 209 -2.22 -26.41 -31.36
CA TYR A 209 -3.35 -26.86 -32.15
C TYR A 209 -2.94 -27.61 -33.42
N PHE A 210 -2.02 -27.04 -34.25
CA PHE A 210 -1.60 -27.66 -35.49
C PHE A 210 -0.81 -28.95 -35.28
N PHE A 211 0.04 -29.01 -34.25
CA PHE A 211 0.78 -30.23 -33.91
C PHE A 211 -0.04 -31.22 -33.07
N LYS A 212 -1.32 -30.92 -32.79
CA LYS A 212 -2.23 -31.76 -31.98
C LYS A 212 -1.59 -32.26 -30.69
N LEU A 213 -0.91 -31.37 -29.99
CA LEU A 213 -0.20 -31.73 -28.76
C LEU A 213 -1.20 -32.15 -27.68
N ASN A 214 -0.91 -33.26 -27.01
CA ASN A 214 -1.71 -33.71 -25.86
C ASN A 214 -1.32 -32.96 -24.60
N ILE A 215 -1.89 -31.78 -24.43
CA ILE A 215 -1.64 -30.85 -23.30
C ILE A 215 -2.97 -30.30 -22.77
N PRO A 216 -3.06 -29.97 -21.47
CA PRO A 216 -4.30 -29.46 -20.89
C PRO A 216 -4.68 -28.09 -21.49
N LEU A 217 -5.96 -27.96 -21.84
CA LEU A 217 -6.57 -26.74 -22.38
C LEU A 217 -7.42 -26.03 -21.32
N ILE A 218 -7.75 -24.77 -21.56
CA ILE A 218 -8.65 -23.99 -20.69
C ILE A 218 -10.04 -24.63 -20.60
N GLY A 219 -10.48 -25.27 -21.67
CA GLY A 219 -11.83 -25.84 -21.76
C GLY A 219 -12.88 -24.85 -22.27
N ASP A 220 -14.13 -25.28 -22.31
CA ASP A 220 -15.21 -24.53 -22.90
C ASP A 220 -15.49 -23.22 -22.15
N ILE A 221 -15.52 -22.13 -22.90
CA ILE A 221 -15.98 -20.82 -22.42
C ILE A 221 -17.42 -20.63 -22.87
N PRO A 222 -18.40 -20.56 -21.94
CA PRO A 222 -19.77 -20.31 -22.29
C PRO A 222 -19.92 -19.03 -23.12
N ALA A 223 -20.55 -19.15 -24.30
CA ALA A 223 -20.87 -17.99 -25.12
C ALA A 223 -22.08 -17.27 -24.53
N GLY A 224 -21.98 -15.96 -24.33
CA GLY A 224 -23.10 -15.12 -23.89
C GLY A 224 -22.72 -14.03 -22.89
N LEU A 225 -23.70 -13.21 -22.57
CA LEU A 225 -23.55 -12.21 -21.53
C LEU A 225 -23.49 -12.88 -20.14
N PRO A 226 -22.70 -12.34 -19.21
CA PRO A 226 -22.64 -12.87 -17.85
C PRO A 226 -24.01 -12.79 -17.17
N SER A 227 -24.42 -13.87 -16.50
CA SER A 227 -25.63 -13.92 -15.67
C SER A 227 -25.32 -13.55 -14.23
N LEU A 228 -26.32 -12.95 -13.55
CA LEU A 228 -26.20 -12.67 -12.12
C LEU A 228 -26.14 -13.98 -11.33
N LYS A 229 -25.20 -14.06 -10.39
CA LYS A 229 -24.96 -15.23 -9.51
C LYS A 229 -25.42 -14.94 -8.08
N ILE A 230 -26.71 -14.62 -7.95
CA ILE A 230 -27.29 -14.21 -6.64
C ILE A 230 -27.93 -15.36 -5.84
N ASP A 231 -28.20 -16.49 -6.48
CA ASP A 231 -28.98 -17.58 -5.87
C ASP A 231 -28.36 -18.12 -4.58
N GLY A 232 -27.02 -18.20 -4.51
CA GLY A 232 -26.30 -18.68 -3.33
C GLY A 232 -26.13 -17.65 -2.20
N LEU A 233 -26.45 -16.37 -2.42
CA LEU A 233 -26.24 -15.32 -1.40
C LEU A 233 -27.14 -15.46 -0.16
N PHE A 234 -28.30 -16.06 -0.31
CA PHE A 234 -29.30 -16.20 0.75
C PHE A 234 -29.18 -17.51 1.55
N SER A 235 -28.25 -18.40 1.14
CA SER A 235 -28.06 -19.72 1.77
C SER A 235 -26.68 -19.89 2.42
N ILE A 236 -26.03 -18.78 2.80
CA ILE A 236 -24.69 -18.79 3.38
C ILE A 236 -24.77 -19.24 4.85
N ASP A 237 -23.96 -20.25 5.22
CA ASP A 237 -23.80 -20.66 6.61
C ASP A 237 -23.16 -19.53 7.43
N SER A 238 -23.68 -19.31 8.64
CA SER A 238 -23.17 -18.28 9.57
C SER A 238 -21.67 -18.44 9.89
N LYS A 239 -21.12 -19.64 9.83
CA LYS A 239 -19.70 -19.93 10.02
C LYS A 239 -18.80 -19.26 8.96
N ALA A 240 -19.36 -18.93 7.79
CA ALA A 240 -18.61 -18.29 6.73
C ALA A 240 -18.53 -16.76 6.88
N TYR A 241 -19.37 -16.11 7.70
CA TYR A 241 -19.43 -14.65 7.76
C TYR A 241 -18.11 -14.00 8.17
N VAL A 242 -17.40 -14.57 9.13
CA VAL A 242 -16.12 -14.01 9.61
C VAL A 242 -15.09 -14.01 8.48
N ILE A 243 -14.94 -15.11 7.76
CA ILE A 243 -13.98 -15.24 6.67
C ILE A 243 -14.39 -14.39 5.45
N ILE A 244 -15.68 -14.25 5.17
CA ILE A 244 -16.21 -13.34 4.13
C ILE A 244 -15.78 -11.90 4.42
N ILE A 245 -16.03 -11.41 5.65
CA ILE A 245 -15.69 -10.04 6.04
C ILE A 245 -14.19 -9.82 6.00
N GLU A 246 -13.42 -10.76 6.52
CA GLU A 246 -11.97 -10.70 6.58
C GLU A 246 -11.36 -10.59 5.18
N TYR A 247 -11.71 -11.50 4.26
CA TYR A 247 -11.18 -11.45 2.89
C TYR A 247 -11.74 -10.31 2.06
N ALA A 248 -13.00 -9.91 2.28
CA ALA A 248 -13.57 -8.74 1.64
C ALA A 248 -12.83 -7.46 2.03
N LEU A 249 -12.47 -7.31 3.32
CA LEU A 249 -11.70 -6.17 3.79
C LEU A 249 -10.30 -6.15 3.19
N VAL A 250 -9.61 -7.30 3.12
CA VAL A 250 -8.27 -7.40 2.53
C VAL A 250 -8.31 -7.05 1.05
N LEU A 251 -9.26 -7.59 0.29
CA LEU A 251 -9.44 -7.26 -1.12
C LEU A 251 -9.75 -5.77 -1.32
N ALA A 252 -10.58 -5.18 -0.46
CA ALA A 252 -10.89 -3.76 -0.51
C ALA A 252 -9.66 -2.88 -0.26
N VAL A 253 -8.88 -3.18 0.78
CA VAL A 253 -7.65 -2.43 1.11
C VAL A 253 -6.63 -2.60 0.00
N LEU A 254 -6.38 -3.84 -0.43
CA LEU A 254 -5.39 -4.16 -1.46
C LEU A 254 -5.75 -3.53 -2.80
N GLY A 255 -7.00 -3.69 -3.25
CA GLY A 255 -7.48 -3.08 -4.49
C GLY A 255 -7.43 -1.55 -4.45
N SER A 256 -7.62 -0.96 -3.27
CA SER A 256 -7.48 0.49 -3.07
C SER A 256 -6.03 0.93 -3.22
N ILE A 257 -5.08 0.24 -2.59
CA ILE A 257 -3.65 0.53 -2.69
C ILE A 257 -3.17 0.41 -4.14
N ASP A 258 -3.45 -0.72 -4.79
CA ASP A 258 -3.01 -1.01 -6.16
C ASP A 258 -3.57 0.02 -7.17
N SER A 259 -4.86 0.37 -7.03
CA SER A 259 -5.51 1.37 -7.87
C SER A 259 -4.94 2.77 -7.68
N LEU A 260 -4.71 3.21 -6.44
CA LEU A 260 -4.18 4.55 -6.18
C LEU A 260 -2.69 4.67 -6.52
N LEU A 261 -1.88 3.62 -6.35
CA LEU A 261 -0.51 3.59 -6.86
C LEU A 261 -0.48 3.73 -8.39
N THR A 262 -1.38 3.04 -9.09
CA THR A 262 -1.55 3.18 -10.54
C THR A 262 -1.99 4.59 -10.94
N SER A 263 -2.90 5.20 -10.16
CA SER A 263 -3.34 6.59 -10.38
C SER A 263 -2.19 7.59 -10.26
N VAL A 264 -1.30 7.41 -9.28
CA VAL A 264 -0.09 8.24 -9.13
C VAL A 264 0.85 8.09 -10.33
N ILE A 265 1.01 6.88 -10.86
CA ILE A 265 1.80 6.65 -12.08
C ILE A 265 1.16 7.34 -13.29
N ALA A 266 -0.16 7.24 -13.44
CA ALA A 266 -0.90 7.94 -14.48
C ALA A 266 -0.70 9.45 -14.40
N ASP A 267 -0.85 10.04 -13.22
CA ASP A 267 -0.64 11.48 -12.97
C ASP A 267 0.78 11.93 -13.35
N ASN A 268 1.79 11.13 -12.99
CA ASN A 268 3.19 11.45 -13.30
C ASN A 268 3.45 11.50 -14.81
N ILE A 269 2.79 10.65 -15.59
CA ILE A 269 2.94 10.60 -17.05
C ILE A 269 2.12 11.71 -17.72
N THR A 270 0.85 11.86 -17.32
CA THR A 270 -0.10 12.78 -17.96
C THR A 270 -0.03 14.20 -17.40
N LYS A 271 0.66 14.40 -16.26
CA LYS A 271 0.73 15.67 -15.51
C LYS A 271 -0.67 16.16 -15.05
N THR A 272 -1.55 15.22 -14.77
CA THR A 272 -2.87 15.46 -14.17
C THR A 272 -2.84 15.21 -12.67
N LYS A 273 -3.97 15.39 -12.00
CA LYS A 273 -4.17 15.04 -10.59
C LYS A 273 -5.47 14.27 -10.44
N HIS A 274 -5.36 13.02 -10.05
CA HIS A 274 -6.53 12.18 -9.82
C HIS A 274 -7.29 12.56 -8.53
N ASN A 275 -8.55 12.12 -8.44
CA ASN A 275 -9.33 12.18 -7.21
C ASN A 275 -9.36 10.80 -6.56
N SER A 276 -8.54 10.60 -5.51
CA SER A 276 -8.35 9.32 -4.84
C SER A 276 -9.66 8.72 -4.32
N ASN A 277 -10.51 9.51 -3.67
CA ASN A 277 -11.76 9.02 -3.09
C ASN A 277 -12.76 8.58 -4.15
N ARG A 278 -12.89 9.36 -5.23
CA ARG A 278 -13.71 9.00 -6.38
C ARG A 278 -13.17 7.76 -7.10
N GLU A 279 -11.85 7.59 -7.15
CA GLU A 279 -11.23 6.39 -7.71
C GLU A 279 -11.66 5.14 -6.94
N LEU A 280 -11.61 5.18 -5.60
CA LEU A 280 -12.06 4.07 -4.76
C LEU A 280 -13.54 3.74 -4.99
N ILE A 281 -14.40 4.75 -5.12
CA ILE A 281 -15.82 4.52 -5.41
C ILE A 281 -15.99 3.81 -6.76
N GLY A 282 -15.30 4.28 -7.82
CA GLY A 282 -15.38 3.67 -9.15
C GLY A 282 -14.87 2.22 -9.15
N GLN A 283 -13.73 1.97 -8.53
CA GLN A 283 -13.17 0.63 -8.38
C GLN A 283 -14.12 -0.29 -7.59
N GLY A 284 -14.69 0.23 -6.50
CA GLY A 284 -15.65 -0.52 -5.68
C GLY A 284 -16.92 -0.90 -6.44
N ILE A 285 -17.49 0.03 -7.25
CA ILE A 285 -18.64 -0.29 -8.11
C ILE A 285 -18.26 -1.39 -9.11
N GLY A 286 -17.09 -1.29 -9.75
CA GLY A 286 -16.60 -2.29 -10.67
C GLY A 286 -16.44 -3.67 -10.03
N ASN A 287 -15.84 -3.73 -8.84
CA ASN A 287 -15.62 -4.97 -8.10
C ASN A 287 -16.91 -5.59 -7.57
N ALA A 288 -17.86 -4.79 -7.08
CA ALA A 288 -19.15 -5.27 -6.65
C ALA A 288 -19.93 -5.93 -7.80
N VAL A 289 -19.95 -5.28 -8.97
CA VAL A 289 -20.62 -5.83 -10.17
C VAL A 289 -19.84 -7.06 -10.70
N ALA A 290 -18.50 -7.03 -10.70
CA ALA A 290 -17.71 -8.20 -11.08
C ALA A 290 -18.09 -9.42 -10.22
N GLY A 291 -18.15 -9.26 -8.90
CA GLY A 291 -18.58 -10.32 -7.99
C GLY A 291 -19.97 -10.86 -8.33
N LEU A 292 -20.96 -9.98 -8.54
CA LEU A 292 -22.33 -10.37 -8.86
C LEU A 292 -22.47 -11.18 -10.15
N ILE A 293 -21.62 -10.96 -11.12
CA ILE A 293 -21.63 -11.68 -12.41
C ILE A 293 -20.68 -12.87 -12.44
N GLY A 294 -20.10 -13.26 -11.30
CA GLY A 294 -19.16 -14.38 -11.21
C GLY A 294 -17.77 -14.07 -11.78
N GLY A 295 -17.40 -12.79 -11.85
CA GLY A 295 -16.05 -12.34 -12.21
C GLY A 295 -15.17 -12.19 -10.97
N ILE A 296 -13.86 -12.30 -11.15
CA ILE A 296 -12.89 -12.01 -10.08
C ILE A 296 -12.69 -10.49 -9.93
N PRO A 297 -12.46 -9.99 -8.69
CA PRO A 297 -12.20 -8.58 -8.47
C PRO A 297 -10.85 -8.14 -9.07
N GLY A 298 -10.76 -6.85 -9.34
CA GLY A 298 -9.59 -6.23 -9.92
C GLY A 298 -9.21 -4.92 -9.25
N ALA A 299 -8.24 -4.25 -9.86
CA ALA A 299 -7.73 -2.96 -9.46
C ALA A 299 -7.20 -2.21 -10.68
N GLY A 300 -6.64 -1.01 -10.49
CA GLY A 300 -5.93 -0.29 -11.53
C GLY A 300 -4.71 -1.05 -12.03
N ALA A 301 -4.69 -1.40 -13.30
CA ALA A 301 -3.62 -2.16 -13.93
C ALA A 301 -2.53 -1.21 -14.45
N THR A 302 -1.40 -1.10 -13.75
CA THR A 302 -0.32 -0.16 -14.09
C THR A 302 0.16 -0.31 -15.55
N LYS A 303 0.43 -1.54 -16.01
CA LYS A 303 0.88 -1.76 -17.39
C LYS A 303 -0.19 -1.38 -18.42
N GLY A 304 -1.44 -1.79 -18.19
CA GLY A 304 -2.58 -1.42 -19.03
C GLY A 304 -2.75 0.09 -19.11
N THR A 305 -2.63 0.79 -17.99
CA THR A 305 -2.74 2.24 -17.88
C THR A 305 -1.61 2.96 -18.64
N VAL A 306 -0.36 2.54 -18.47
CA VAL A 306 0.79 3.11 -19.21
C VAL A 306 0.64 2.89 -20.71
N VAL A 307 0.20 1.71 -21.13
CA VAL A 307 -0.05 1.40 -22.56
C VAL A 307 -1.19 2.24 -23.11
N ASN A 308 -2.30 2.39 -22.36
CA ASN A 308 -3.41 3.27 -22.72
C ASN A 308 -2.92 4.70 -23.01
N ILE A 309 -2.18 5.31 -22.07
CA ILE A 309 -1.64 6.66 -22.18
C ILE A 309 -0.71 6.79 -23.40
N ASN A 310 0.26 5.88 -23.54
CA ASN A 310 1.24 5.89 -24.63
C ASN A 310 0.59 5.68 -26.01
N SER A 311 -0.57 5.03 -26.07
CA SER A 311 -1.34 4.80 -27.30
C SER A 311 -2.36 5.93 -27.58
N GLY A 312 -2.34 7.02 -26.79
CA GLY A 312 -3.12 8.21 -27.03
C GLY A 312 -4.36 8.40 -26.15
N GLY A 313 -4.62 7.49 -25.22
CA GLY A 313 -5.72 7.63 -24.24
C GLY A 313 -5.48 8.80 -23.29
N LYS A 314 -6.47 9.70 -23.19
CA LYS A 314 -6.42 10.91 -22.36
C LYS A 314 -7.61 11.07 -21.44
N THR A 315 -8.72 10.40 -21.72
CA THR A 315 -9.95 10.55 -20.96
C THR A 315 -10.45 9.18 -20.46
N ARG A 316 -11.42 9.20 -19.55
CA ARG A 316 -12.07 7.99 -19.02
C ARG A 316 -12.69 7.11 -20.09
N LEU A 317 -13.02 7.71 -21.25
CA LEU A 317 -13.57 6.99 -22.37
C LEU A 317 -12.61 5.88 -22.86
N SER A 318 -11.29 6.11 -22.78
CA SER A 318 -10.31 5.08 -23.16
C SER A 318 -10.40 3.83 -22.26
N GLY A 319 -10.60 4.01 -20.94
CA GLY A 319 -10.82 2.88 -20.03
C GLY A 319 -12.15 2.18 -20.26
N VAL A 320 -13.22 2.92 -20.57
CA VAL A 320 -14.51 2.31 -20.96
C VAL A 320 -14.37 1.51 -22.25
N ILE A 321 -13.69 2.06 -23.27
CA ILE A 321 -13.43 1.35 -24.54
C ILE A 321 -12.59 0.09 -24.31
N HIS A 322 -11.61 0.13 -23.39
CA HIS A 322 -10.85 -1.06 -22.98
C HIS A 322 -11.77 -2.20 -22.53
N GLY A 323 -12.71 -1.93 -21.63
CA GLY A 323 -13.65 -2.95 -21.15
C GLY A 323 -14.66 -3.38 -22.19
N LEU A 324 -15.16 -2.44 -23.04
CA LEU A 324 -16.04 -2.78 -24.17
C LEU A 324 -15.34 -3.64 -25.22
N PHE A 325 -14.07 -3.39 -25.49
CA PHE A 325 -13.27 -4.25 -26.37
C PHE A 325 -13.23 -5.69 -25.86
N LEU A 326 -12.98 -5.89 -24.55
CA LEU A 326 -12.99 -7.21 -23.93
C LEU A 326 -14.37 -7.87 -24.00
N LEU A 327 -15.45 -7.10 -23.88
CA LEU A 327 -16.81 -7.60 -24.06
C LEU A 327 -17.04 -8.07 -25.51
N VAL A 328 -16.60 -7.31 -26.50
CA VAL A 328 -16.69 -7.71 -27.92
C VAL A 328 -15.89 -9.00 -28.18
N VAL A 329 -14.69 -9.12 -27.59
CA VAL A 329 -13.90 -10.35 -27.67
C VAL A 329 -14.61 -11.53 -27.02
N LEU A 330 -15.23 -11.35 -25.86
CA LEU A 330 -16.01 -12.40 -25.19
C LEU A 330 -17.15 -12.91 -26.10
N LEU A 331 -17.91 -12.00 -26.69
CA LEU A 331 -19.08 -12.36 -27.51
C LEU A 331 -18.70 -12.95 -28.87
N GLY A 332 -17.59 -12.48 -29.47
CA GLY A 332 -17.16 -12.88 -30.81
C GLY A 332 -16.13 -14.01 -30.85
N ALA A 333 -15.16 -13.98 -29.92
CA ALA A 333 -14.01 -14.88 -29.96
C ALA A 333 -13.91 -15.80 -28.71
N GLY A 334 -14.91 -15.80 -27.83
CA GLY A 334 -14.90 -16.62 -26.61
C GLY A 334 -14.68 -18.11 -26.88
N LYS A 335 -15.29 -18.65 -27.91
CA LYS A 335 -15.10 -20.07 -28.34
C LYS A 335 -13.65 -20.39 -28.73
N LEU A 336 -12.91 -19.42 -29.28
CA LEU A 336 -11.51 -19.63 -29.66
C LEU A 336 -10.61 -19.76 -28.45
N ALA A 337 -10.97 -19.12 -27.33
CA ALA A 337 -10.20 -19.22 -26.13
C ALA A 337 -10.22 -20.63 -25.49
N ALA A 338 -11.21 -21.44 -25.80
CA ALA A 338 -11.26 -22.86 -25.37
C ALA A 338 -10.04 -23.67 -25.81
N PHE A 339 -9.42 -23.31 -26.95
CA PHE A 339 -8.24 -23.97 -27.48
C PHE A 339 -6.90 -23.50 -26.91
N ILE A 340 -6.93 -22.54 -26.00
CA ILE A 340 -5.70 -22.03 -25.38
C ILE A 340 -5.18 -23.05 -24.37
N PRO A 341 -3.90 -23.49 -24.49
CA PRO A 341 -3.31 -24.40 -23.53
C PRO A 341 -3.00 -23.73 -22.21
N ILE A 342 -3.22 -24.44 -21.10
CA ILE A 342 -2.85 -23.98 -19.74
C ILE A 342 -1.36 -23.63 -19.64
N PRO A 343 -0.40 -24.42 -20.20
CA PRO A 343 1.02 -24.07 -20.21
C PRO A 343 1.35 -22.72 -20.87
N VAL A 344 0.55 -22.27 -21.85
CA VAL A 344 0.71 -20.94 -22.46
C VAL A 344 0.39 -19.86 -21.46
N LEU A 345 -0.71 -19.99 -20.69
CA LEU A 345 -1.06 -19.03 -19.65
C LEU A 345 -0.02 -19.00 -18.53
N ALA A 346 0.49 -20.17 -18.13
CA ALA A 346 1.59 -20.26 -17.18
C ALA A 346 2.86 -19.57 -17.70
N GLY A 347 3.19 -19.77 -18.98
CA GLY A 347 4.29 -19.09 -19.68
C GLY A 347 4.14 -17.57 -19.77
N ILE A 348 2.92 -17.04 -19.69
CA ILE A 348 2.64 -15.59 -19.58
C ILE A 348 2.74 -15.12 -18.13
N LEU A 349 2.20 -15.89 -17.17
CA LEU A 349 2.13 -15.48 -15.77
C LEU A 349 3.49 -15.50 -15.07
N ILE A 350 4.40 -16.43 -15.41
CA ILE A 350 5.76 -16.46 -14.84
C ILE A 350 6.50 -15.13 -15.08
N PRO A 351 6.65 -14.61 -16.31
CA PRO A 351 7.21 -13.28 -16.55
C PRO A 351 6.44 -12.15 -15.86
N VAL A 352 5.11 -12.27 -15.74
CA VAL A 352 4.30 -11.29 -15.02
C VAL A 352 4.63 -11.29 -13.53
N GLY A 353 4.78 -12.46 -12.91
CA GLY A 353 5.23 -12.60 -11.53
C GLY A 353 6.59 -11.93 -11.29
N PHE A 354 7.58 -12.17 -12.17
CA PHE A 354 8.87 -11.46 -12.11
C PHE A 354 8.74 -9.94 -12.21
N ASN A 355 7.81 -9.46 -13.03
CA ASN A 355 7.58 -8.02 -13.18
C ASN A 355 6.84 -7.37 -11.99
N ILE A 356 6.17 -8.16 -11.15
CA ILE A 356 5.50 -7.70 -9.92
C ILE A 356 6.51 -7.58 -8.78
N ILE A 357 7.53 -8.44 -8.76
CA ILE A 357 8.61 -8.38 -7.76
C ILE A 357 9.28 -7.00 -7.83
N ASP A 358 9.37 -6.34 -6.69
CA ASP A 358 10.11 -5.08 -6.56
C ASP A 358 11.62 -5.34 -6.50
N VAL A 359 12.18 -5.61 -7.68
CA VAL A 359 13.62 -5.86 -7.83
C VAL A 359 14.46 -4.70 -7.31
N LYS A 360 13.96 -3.45 -7.43
CA LYS A 360 14.67 -2.27 -6.94
C LYS A 360 14.74 -2.27 -5.41
N GLY A 361 13.63 -2.51 -4.74
CA GLY A 361 13.58 -2.61 -3.28
C GLY A 361 14.48 -3.73 -2.75
N LEU A 362 14.43 -4.92 -3.38
CA LEU A 362 15.26 -6.06 -3.00
C LEU A 362 16.76 -5.81 -3.26
N LYS A 363 17.13 -5.19 -4.38
CA LYS A 363 18.54 -4.90 -4.70
C LYS A 363 19.17 -3.92 -3.71
N HIS A 364 18.40 -2.97 -3.20
CA HIS A 364 18.88 -1.99 -2.24
C HIS A 364 18.72 -2.40 -0.78
N LEU A 365 18.30 -3.63 -0.49
CA LEU A 365 17.99 -4.12 0.86
C LEU A 365 19.14 -3.89 1.87
N LEU A 366 20.39 -4.04 1.43
CA LEU A 366 21.58 -3.82 2.27
C LEU A 366 21.98 -2.34 2.41
N HIS A 367 21.39 -1.45 1.62
CA HIS A 367 21.73 -0.02 1.58
C HIS A 367 20.64 0.86 2.24
N VAL A 368 19.48 0.30 2.56
CA VAL A 368 18.41 1.00 3.26
C VAL A 368 18.55 0.83 4.79
N PRO A 369 17.86 1.64 5.59
CA PRO A 369 17.86 1.46 7.04
C PRO A 369 17.48 0.03 7.44
N ARG A 370 18.18 -0.57 8.40
CA ARG A 370 17.95 -1.95 8.84
C ARG A 370 16.50 -2.23 9.23
N ALA A 371 15.83 -1.26 9.84
CA ALA A 371 14.41 -1.37 10.19
C ALA A 371 13.53 -1.60 8.96
N ASP A 372 13.73 -0.83 7.91
CA ASP A 372 12.96 -0.93 6.66
C ASP A 372 13.25 -2.27 5.94
N ALA A 373 14.51 -2.69 5.92
CA ALA A 373 14.92 -3.99 5.37
C ALA A 373 14.26 -5.17 6.11
N ILE A 374 14.22 -5.13 7.44
CA ILE A 374 13.56 -6.16 8.27
C ILE A 374 12.06 -6.23 7.96
N VAL A 375 11.37 -5.08 7.91
CA VAL A 375 9.94 -5.01 7.57
C VAL A 375 9.70 -5.65 6.20
N LEU A 376 10.47 -5.25 5.18
CA LEU A 376 10.32 -5.77 3.82
C LEU A 376 10.48 -7.29 3.79
N VAL A 377 11.53 -7.84 4.39
CA VAL A 377 11.80 -9.29 4.40
C VAL A 377 10.71 -10.05 5.16
N ILE A 378 10.29 -9.56 6.34
CA ILE A 378 9.23 -10.20 7.13
C ILE A 378 7.92 -10.23 6.33
N VAL A 379 7.53 -9.10 5.74
CA VAL A 379 6.31 -9.00 4.93
C VAL A 379 6.39 -9.94 3.72
N LEU A 380 7.53 -9.97 3.01
CA LEU A 380 7.76 -10.87 1.88
C LEU A 380 7.57 -12.34 2.29
N LEU A 381 8.20 -12.77 3.39
CA LEU A 381 8.12 -14.16 3.86
C LEU A 381 6.70 -14.54 4.31
N ILE A 382 6.04 -13.67 5.08
CA ILE A 382 4.66 -13.91 5.53
C ILE A 382 3.71 -13.92 4.33
N THR A 383 3.89 -13.03 3.36
CA THR A 383 3.09 -13.01 2.12
C THR A 383 3.26 -14.31 1.35
N THR A 384 4.49 -14.78 1.17
CA THR A 384 4.79 -15.94 0.31
C THR A 384 4.37 -17.27 0.95
N PHE A 385 4.59 -17.44 2.24
CA PHE A 385 4.46 -18.73 2.93
C PHE A 385 3.41 -18.75 4.05
N GLY A 386 2.88 -17.61 4.43
CA GLY A 386 1.88 -17.46 5.48
C GLY A 386 0.56 -16.94 4.97
N SER A 387 -0.09 -16.09 5.75
CA SER A 387 -1.35 -15.44 5.39
C SER A 387 -1.12 -14.05 4.84
N LEU A 388 -1.66 -13.78 3.65
CA LEU A 388 -1.63 -12.47 3.01
C LEU A 388 -2.24 -11.36 3.89
N ILE A 389 -3.25 -11.71 4.67
CA ILE A 389 -3.94 -10.80 5.59
C ILE A 389 -2.98 -10.33 6.68
N TYR A 390 -2.35 -11.28 7.37
CA TYR A 390 -1.42 -10.98 8.45
C TYR A 390 -0.15 -10.30 7.94
N ALA A 391 0.28 -10.58 6.71
CA ALA A 391 1.46 -9.93 6.13
C ALA A 391 1.33 -8.40 6.10
N VAL A 392 0.19 -7.90 5.60
CA VAL A 392 -0.06 -6.44 5.52
C VAL A 392 -0.23 -5.85 6.93
N ALA A 393 -1.05 -6.48 7.78
CA ALA A 393 -1.32 -5.99 9.12
C ALA A 393 -0.05 -5.91 9.98
N ILE A 394 0.71 -7.02 10.05
CA ILE A 394 1.97 -7.09 10.81
C ILE A 394 2.99 -6.12 10.22
N GLY A 395 3.07 -6.03 8.88
CA GLY A 395 3.98 -5.11 8.19
C GLY A 395 3.73 -3.65 8.57
N VAL A 396 2.47 -3.21 8.54
CA VAL A 396 2.10 -1.83 8.91
C VAL A 396 2.37 -1.56 10.38
N ILE A 397 1.96 -2.47 11.28
CA ILE A 397 2.21 -2.32 12.72
C ILE A 397 3.71 -2.23 13.00
N LEU A 398 4.49 -3.16 12.45
CA LEU A 398 5.94 -3.19 12.65
C LEU A 398 6.62 -1.93 12.09
N ALA A 399 6.26 -1.50 10.88
CA ALA A 399 6.80 -0.27 10.28
C ALA A 399 6.45 0.96 11.13
N SER A 400 5.22 1.04 11.64
CA SER A 400 4.77 2.15 12.49
C SER A 400 5.55 2.19 13.82
N VAL A 401 5.73 1.05 14.49
CA VAL A 401 6.49 0.95 15.74
C VAL A 401 7.96 1.32 15.52
N LEU A 402 8.57 0.82 14.45
CA LEU A 402 9.97 1.13 14.13
C LEU A 402 10.16 2.61 13.73
N PHE A 403 9.19 3.19 13.03
CA PHE A 403 9.18 4.62 12.72
C PHE A 403 9.06 5.48 13.99
N MET A 404 8.15 5.12 14.91
CA MET A 404 8.00 5.81 16.19
C MET A 404 9.27 5.74 17.04
N LYS A 405 9.89 4.54 17.14
CA LYS A 405 11.19 4.39 17.80
C LYS A 405 12.25 5.29 17.18
N ARG A 406 12.39 5.28 15.86
CA ARG A 406 13.37 6.13 15.17
C ARG A 406 13.12 7.61 15.36
N SER A 407 11.86 8.04 15.38
CA SER A 407 11.48 9.43 15.66
C SER A 407 11.84 9.83 17.09
N GLY A 408 11.64 8.92 18.05
CA GLY A 408 12.10 9.10 19.44
C GLY A 408 13.62 9.22 19.53
N ASP A 409 14.37 8.31 18.90
CA ASP A 409 15.85 8.33 18.87
C ASP A 409 16.41 9.63 18.25
N ILE A 410 15.72 10.20 17.26
CA ILE A 410 16.10 11.49 16.64
C ILE A 410 15.82 12.65 17.62
N ALA A 411 14.66 12.66 18.26
CA ALA A 411 14.32 13.66 19.26
C ALA A 411 15.29 13.61 20.46
N GLU A 412 15.65 12.39 20.90
CA GLU A 412 16.64 12.17 21.95
C GLU A 412 18.00 12.75 21.59
N LYS A 413 18.52 12.43 20.42
CA LYS A 413 19.82 12.92 19.95
C LYS A 413 19.85 14.43 19.71
N GLY A 414 18.72 15.01 19.32
CA GLY A 414 18.60 16.45 19.12
C GLY A 414 18.38 17.23 20.42
N THR A 415 17.97 16.53 21.48
CA THR A 415 17.70 17.15 22.79
C THR A 415 18.97 17.13 23.62
N SER A 416 19.51 18.28 23.90
CA SER A 416 20.74 18.47 24.70
C SER A 416 20.47 19.27 25.96
N GLY A 417 21.37 19.17 26.90
CA GLY A 417 21.36 20.00 28.08
C GLY A 417 22.71 19.99 28.76
N SER A 418 23.16 21.15 29.06
CA SER A 418 24.43 21.34 29.77
C SER A 418 24.34 22.55 30.69
N THR A 419 25.19 22.52 31.72
CA THR A 419 25.52 23.79 32.41
C THR A 419 26.29 24.65 31.40
N LEU A 420 26.14 25.95 31.54
CA LEU A 420 26.87 26.92 30.73
C LEU A 420 28.39 26.71 30.77
N ALA A 421 28.91 26.07 31.83
CA ALA A 421 30.33 25.72 31.98
C ALA A 421 30.77 24.43 31.26
N ASP A 422 29.85 23.49 30.99
CA ASP A 422 30.15 22.12 30.52
C ASP A 422 29.88 21.86 29.05
N LEU A 423 29.66 22.89 28.23
CA LEU A 423 29.42 22.78 26.80
C LEU A 423 30.62 22.20 26.00
N LYS A 424 31.02 20.98 26.36
CA LYS A 424 31.95 20.19 25.58
C LYS A 424 31.20 19.48 24.45
N GLY A 425 30.86 20.24 23.40
CA GLY A 425 30.32 19.62 22.17
C GLY A 425 29.20 20.35 21.44
N GLU A 426 28.44 21.21 22.07
CA GLU A 426 27.46 22.05 21.39
C GLU A 426 27.89 23.51 21.38
N LYS A 427 27.77 24.16 20.23
CA LYS A 427 27.91 25.62 20.15
C LYS A 427 26.66 26.24 20.75
N PRO A 428 26.78 27.16 21.74
CA PRO A 428 25.63 27.90 22.21
C PRO A 428 24.97 28.63 21.05
N TRP A 429 23.67 28.77 21.10
CA TRP A 429 22.97 29.57 20.11
C TRP A 429 23.43 31.02 20.21
N ASP A 430 23.37 31.78 19.13
CA ASP A 430 23.96 33.12 19.08
C ASP A 430 23.35 34.08 20.14
N ASP A 431 22.10 33.87 20.51
CA ASP A 431 21.35 34.61 21.54
C ASP A 431 21.73 34.19 22.99
N GLU A 432 22.40 33.05 23.15
CA GLU A 432 22.82 32.54 24.48
C GLU A 432 24.24 32.99 24.85
N LYS A 433 25.04 33.41 23.90
CA LYS A 433 26.46 33.80 24.15
C LYS A 433 26.63 34.88 25.23
N LYS A 434 25.67 35.78 25.31
CA LYS A 434 25.66 36.85 26.34
C LYS A 434 25.42 36.36 27.76
N LEU A 435 24.76 35.21 27.93
CA LEU A 435 24.53 34.55 29.23
C LEU A 435 25.80 33.95 29.81
N PHE A 436 26.67 33.44 28.92
CA PHE A 436 27.90 32.76 29.33
C PHE A 436 28.87 33.62 30.10
N GLU A 437 28.87 34.91 29.84
CA GLU A 437 29.79 35.84 30.48
C GLU A 437 29.35 36.25 31.91
N GLU A 438 28.05 36.19 32.19
CA GLU A 438 27.47 36.80 33.39
C GLU A 438 27.01 35.81 34.48
N PHE A 439 26.57 34.56 34.09
CA PHE A 439 25.89 33.63 35.01
C PHE A 439 26.37 32.18 34.95
N LYS A 440 27.69 31.96 34.84
CA LYS A 440 28.36 30.68 34.46
C LYS A 440 27.86 29.42 35.17
N ASP A 441 27.49 29.44 36.45
CA ASP A 441 27.28 28.22 37.25
C ASP A 441 25.87 28.10 37.88
N SER A 442 24.99 29.09 37.73
CA SER A 442 23.68 29.12 38.36
C SER A 442 22.49 28.86 37.42
N ILE A 443 22.72 28.89 36.12
CA ILE A 443 21.70 28.70 35.09
C ILE A 443 21.99 27.44 34.29
N TYR A 444 20.96 26.61 34.12
CA TYR A 444 20.97 25.42 33.26
C TYR A 444 20.03 25.63 32.07
N VAL A 445 20.50 25.47 30.86
CA VAL A 445 19.70 25.60 29.65
C VAL A 445 19.46 24.21 29.06
N LYS A 446 18.20 23.93 28.75
CA LYS A 446 17.76 22.68 28.13
C LYS A 446 17.10 22.95 26.81
N HIS A 447 17.72 22.49 25.74
CA HIS A 447 17.14 22.53 24.40
C HIS A 447 16.31 21.28 24.16
N LEU A 448 15.02 21.44 23.86
CA LEU A 448 14.16 20.36 23.41
C LEU A 448 14.05 20.39 21.90
N TYR A 449 14.10 19.22 21.27
CA TYR A 449 14.09 19.10 19.82
C TYR A 449 13.09 18.05 19.34
N GLY A 450 12.26 18.42 18.36
CA GLY A 450 11.26 17.53 17.78
C GLY A 450 9.98 17.41 18.62
N PRO A 451 9.01 16.61 18.20
CA PRO A 451 7.76 16.46 18.90
C PRO A 451 7.95 15.71 20.23
N LEU A 452 7.27 16.19 21.29
CA LEU A 452 7.16 15.49 22.57
C LEU A 452 5.99 14.52 22.52
N PHE A 453 6.28 13.22 22.47
CA PHE A 453 5.28 12.17 22.33
C PHE A 453 5.69 10.91 23.13
N PHE A 454 4.80 9.95 23.24
CA PHE A 454 5.01 8.77 24.09
C PHE A 454 6.34 8.03 23.83
N GLY A 455 6.86 8.03 22.59
CA GLY A 455 8.16 7.43 22.27
C GLY A 455 9.38 8.15 22.83
N PHE A 456 9.24 9.40 23.29
CA PHE A 456 10.31 10.22 23.87
C PHE A 456 10.17 10.42 25.40
N THR A 457 9.01 10.12 25.98
CA THR A 457 8.65 10.47 27.36
C THR A 457 9.62 9.94 28.41
N SER A 458 10.02 8.67 28.31
CA SER A 458 10.95 8.06 29.27
C SER A 458 12.32 8.75 29.27
N HIS A 459 12.80 9.16 28.11
CA HIS A 459 14.02 9.94 27.98
C HIS A 459 13.84 11.34 28.56
N PHE A 460 12.74 12.00 28.23
CA PHE A 460 12.39 13.34 28.71
C PHE A 460 12.43 13.42 30.26
N LEU A 461 11.76 12.50 30.95
CA LEU A 461 11.77 12.43 32.39
C LEU A 461 13.18 12.26 33.00
N ASN A 462 14.04 11.50 32.30
CA ASN A 462 15.43 11.31 32.77
C ASN A 462 16.32 12.54 32.59
N LEU A 463 16.01 13.44 31.65
CA LEU A 463 16.79 14.64 31.37
C LEU A 463 16.87 15.59 32.58
N PHE A 464 15.84 15.58 33.43
CA PHE A 464 15.70 16.53 34.55
C PHE A 464 15.98 15.90 35.92
N LYS A 465 16.31 14.59 35.98
CA LYS A 465 16.57 13.89 37.25
C LYS A 465 17.86 14.34 37.93
N ASN A 466 18.91 14.61 37.18
CA ASN A 466 20.27 14.84 37.66
C ASN A 466 20.73 16.31 37.50
N ILE A 467 19.86 17.27 37.84
CA ILE A 467 20.25 18.69 37.86
C ILE A 467 21.03 18.94 39.14
N ASP A 468 22.23 19.56 39.04
CA ASP A 468 23.08 19.92 40.21
C ASP A 468 22.31 20.86 41.14
N LYS A 469 22.47 20.64 42.46
CA LYS A 469 21.87 21.47 43.51
C LYS A 469 22.33 22.94 43.50
N LYS A 470 23.41 23.26 42.78
CA LYS A 470 23.90 24.63 42.59
C LYS A 470 23.06 25.42 41.59
N ILE A 471 22.30 24.76 40.75
CA ILE A 471 21.45 25.39 39.73
C ILE A 471 20.24 26.03 40.43
N LYS A 472 20.02 27.32 40.18
CA LYS A 472 18.87 28.09 40.67
C LYS A 472 17.80 28.31 39.61
N VAL A 473 18.22 28.38 38.33
CA VAL A 473 17.36 28.67 37.19
C VAL A 473 17.51 27.62 36.14
N LEU A 474 16.37 27.11 35.65
CA LEU A 474 16.29 26.23 34.51
C LEU A 474 15.58 26.94 33.35
N ILE A 475 16.24 27.07 32.24
CA ILE A 475 15.64 27.56 30.98
C ILE A 475 15.35 26.39 30.09
N ILE A 476 14.08 26.21 29.71
CA ILE A 476 13.63 25.19 28.76
C ILE A 476 13.38 25.86 27.40
N ARG A 477 14.19 25.54 26.40
CA ARG A 477 14.04 26.04 25.03
C ARG A 477 13.10 25.13 24.26
N MET A 478 11.98 25.67 23.77
CA MET A 478 10.94 24.94 23.03
C MET A 478 10.77 25.44 21.60
N ASP A 479 11.69 26.26 21.09
CA ASP A 479 11.66 26.81 19.73
C ASP A 479 11.54 25.72 18.63
N ARG A 480 12.02 24.51 18.92
CA ARG A 480 12.04 23.38 17.99
C ARG A 480 11.10 22.22 18.39
N VAL A 481 10.11 22.52 19.23
CA VAL A 481 9.06 21.60 19.66
C VAL A 481 7.75 21.97 18.94
N PRO A 482 7.46 21.40 17.78
CA PRO A 482 6.28 21.78 17.00
C PRO A 482 4.99 21.17 17.52
N HIS A 483 5.07 20.10 18.33
CA HIS A 483 3.91 19.34 18.77
C HIS A 483 4.16 18.63 20.10
N ILE A 484 3.13 18.61 20.95
CA ILE A 484 3.07 17.81 22.18
C ILE A 484 1.82 16.94 22.15
N ASP A 485 1.95 15.62 22.33
CA ASP A 485 0.81 14.74 22.55
C ASP A 485 0.42 14.67 24.03
N GLN A 486 -0.66 13.94 24.34
CA GLN A 486 -1.15 13.81 25.71
C GLN A 486 -0.10 13.21 26.67
N THR A 487 0.71 12.26 26.19
CA THR A 487 1.75 11.61 27.02
C THR A 487 2.90 12.56 27.30
N GLY A 488 3.34 13.31 26.29
CA GLY A 488 4.34 14.38 26.43
C GLY A 488 3.87 15.48 27.36
N LEU A 489 2.58 15.84 27.30
CA LEU A 489 1.96 16.84 28.15
C LEU A 489 2.00 16.45 29.62
N TYR A 490 1.61 15.22 29.97
CA TYR A 490 1.66 14.72 31.34
C TYR A 490 3.09 14.55 31.86
N ALA A 491 4.03 14.16 31.01
CA ALA A 491 5.44 14.11 31.37
C ALA A 491 6.01 15.49 31.66
N MET A 492 5.57 16.52 30.94
CA MET A 492 5.93 17.92 31.21
C MET A 492 5.36 18.38 32.53
N GLU A 493 4.08 18.09 32.81
CA GLU A 493 3.42 18.40 34.10
C GLU A 493 4.18 17.78 35.27
N GLU A 494 4.47 16.47 35.25
CA GLU A 494 5.23 15.77 36.28
C GLU A 494 6.61 16.39 36.49
N THR A 495 7.31 16.68 35.38
CA THR A 495 8.64 17.28 35.42
C THR A 495 8.61 18.66 36.07
N LEU A 496 7.69 19.53 35.65
CA LEU A 496 7.56 20.89 36.18
C LEU A 496 7.18 20.90 37.66
N PHE A 497 6.29 19.99 38.07
CA PHE A 497 5.93 19.81 39.45
C PHE A 497 7.13 19.40 40.32
N ASP A 498 7.95 18.46 39.86
CA ASP A 498 9.16 18.04 40.56
C ASP A 498 10.24 19.13 40.65
N LEU A 499 10.39 19.92 39.57
CA LEU A 499 11.33 21.05 39.51
C LEU A 499 10.90 22.17 40.47
N ASN A 500 9.61 22.49 40.51
CA ASN A 500 9.06 23.48 41.47
C ASN A 500 9.25 23.03 42.93
N LYS A 501 9.05 21.72 43.22
CA LYS A 501 9.34 21.17 44.58
C LYS A 501 10.81 21.28 44.98
N LYS A 502 11.74 21.22 43.99
CA LYS A 502 13.17 21.42 44.23
C LYS A 502 13.55 22.90 44.41
N GLY A 503 12.60 23.81 44.27
CA GLY A 503 12.81 25.28 44.40
C GLY A 503 13.52 25.89 43.19
N LEU A 504 13.52 25.24 42.04
CA LEU A 504 14.11 25.75 40.80
C LEU A 504 13.17 26.77 40.15
N LEU A 505 13.70 27.90 39.74
CA LEU A 505 12.99 28.86 38.91
C LEU A 505 13.00 28.33 37.46
N VAL A 506 11.84 27.92 36.96
CA VAL A 506 11.72 27.41 35.58
C VAL A 506 11.23 28.51 34.64
N VAL A 507 11.90 28.66 33.51
CA VAL A 507 11.57 29.62 32.45
C VAL A 507 11.43 28.88 31.15
N ILE A 508 10.37 29.14 30.39
CA ILE A 508 10.17 28.58 29.06
C ILE A 508 10.38 29.66 28.02
N VAL A 509 11.18 29.34 26.98
CA VAL A 509 11.50 30.25 25.89
C VAL A 509 11.15 29.59 24.53
N GLY A 510 10.54 30.37 23.66
CA GLY A 510 10.24 29.94 22.28
C GLY A 510 9.10 28.92 22.19
N LEU A 511 8.10 29.01 23.06
CA LEU A 511 6.95 28.13 23.07
C LEU A 511 6.12 28.32 21.81
N GLN A 512 5.90 27.22 21.05
CA GLN A 512 5.11 27.21 19.83
C GLN A 512 3.60 27.16 20.14
N SER A 513 2.75 27.57 19.21
CA SER A 513 1.30 27.71 19.42
C SER A 513 0.61 26.42 19.90
N GLN A 514 0.84 25.27 19.25
CA GLN A 514 0.21 24.01 19.65
C GLN A 514 0.67 23.52 21.03
N PRO A 515 1.97 23.47 21.37
CA PRO A 515 2.43 23.21 22.73
C PRO A 515 1.85 24.18 23.77
N GLU A 516 1.75 25.46 23.46
CA GLU A 516 1.18 26.46 24.37
C GLU A 516 -0.31 26.18 24.63
N ASP A 517 -1.10 25.96 23.58
CA ASP A 517 -2.53 25.62 23.69
C ASP A 517 -2.74 24.38 24.57
N MET A 518 -1.87 23.35 24.40
CA MET A 518 -1.94 22.11 25.19
C MET A 518 -1.59 22.35 26.67
N LEU A 519 -0.53 23.10 26.98
CA LEU A 519 -0.13 23.40 28.34
C LEU A 519 -1.19 24.25 29.07
N ARG A 520 -1.88 25.15 28.38
CA ARG A 520 -3.00 25.93 28.89
C ARG A 520 -4.25 25.08 29.12
N SER A 521 -4.49 24.09 28.29
CA SER A 521 -5.72 23.27 28.34
C SER A 521 -5.87 22.41 29.60
N ILE A 522 -4.77 22.15 30.32
CA ILE A 522 -4.75 21.40 31.58
C ILE A 522 -4.14 22.22 32.74
N ASP A 523 -4.17 23.55 32.64
CA ASP A 523 -3.76 24.51 33.66
C ASP A 523 -2.28 24.42 34.09
N ILE A 524 -1.39 23.78 33.32
CA ILE A 524 0.07 23.86 33.52
C ILE A 524 0.51 25.32 33.45
N ILE A 525 -0.05 26.06 32.51
CA ILE A 525 -0.03 27.51 32.45
C ILE A 525 -1.43 27.99 32.89
N PRO A 526 -1.62 28.74 33.99
CA PRO A 526 -0.57 29.44 34.76
C PRO A 526 -0.10 28.74 36.05
N ASP A 527 -0.62 27.55 36.42
CA ASP A 527 -0.48 27.01 37.79
C ASP A 527 0.94 26.54 38.12
N LEU A 528 1.61 25.84 37.20
CA LEU A 528 2.98 25.36 37.36
C LEU A 528 4.01 26.31 36.76
N ILE A 529 3.68 26.97 35.67
CA ILE A 529 4.50 28.00 35.01
C ILE A 529 3.68 29.28 34.87
N PRO A 530 3.92 30.28 35.70
CA PRO A 530 3.27 31.59 35.60
C PRO A 530 3.57 32.29 34.27
N GLU A 531 2.62 33.06 33.74
CA GLU A 531 2.74 33.83 32.49
C GLU A 531 4.03 34.67 32.42
N LYS A 532 4.46 35.24 33.53
CA LYS A 532 5.69 36.05 33.64
C LYS A 532 7.00 35.25 33.41
N GLN A 533 6.93 33.91 33.31
CA GLN A 533 8.05 33.02 33.08
C GLN A 533 8.05 32.44 31.62
N LEU A 534 7.14 32.93 30.78
CA LEU A 534 7.06 32.56 29.36
C LEU A 534 7.60 33.69 28.50
N PHE A 535 8.51 33.38 27.57
CA PHE A 535 9.13 34.38 26.71
C PHE A 535 9.17 33.91 25.26
N GLU A 536 8.90 34.81 24.32
CA GLU A 536 8.97 34.52 22.90
C GLU A 536 10.42 34.26 22.43
N ASN A 537 11.38 34.95 23.04
CA ASN A 537 12.79 34.84 22.70
C ASN A 537 13.69 34.99 23.92
N MET A 538 14.95 34.58 23.75
CA MET A 538 15.94 34.54 24.83
C MET A 538 16.32 35.91 25.36
N ASP A 539 16.40 36.94 24.52
CA ASP A 539 16.79 38.30 24.95
C ASP A 539 15.79 38.90 25.95
N ILE A 540 14.49 38.66 25.71
CA ILE A 540 13.43 39.13 26.64
C ILE A 540 13.52 38.34 27.94
N GLY A 541 13.65 37.01 27.88
CA GLY A 541 13.81 36.14 29.04
C GLY A 541 15.00 36.52 29.91
N LEU A 542 16.15 36.82 29.30
CA LEU A 542 17.36 37.28 29.95
C LEU A 542 17.18 38.61 30.69
N SER A 543 16.55 39.57 30.01
CA SER A 543 16.32 40.88 30.57
C SER A 543 15.44 40.80 31.83
N TRP A 544 14.48 39.88 31.85
CA TRP A 544 13.63 39.60 33.00
C TRP A 544 14.42 38.86 34.10
N LEU A 545 15.19 37.82 33.78
CA LEU A 545 16.01 37.07 34.72
C LEU A 545 17.02 37.95 35.47
N LYS A 546 17.67 38.88 34.78
CA LYS A 546 18.59 39.86 35.40
C LYS A 546 17.89 40.70 36.47
N LYS A 547 16.66 41.13 36.20
CA LYS A 547 15.88 41.90 37.18
C LYS A 547 15.46 41.06 38.39
N GLU A 548 15.10 39.81 38.18
CA GLU A 548 14.60 38.94 39.23
C GLU A 548 15.73 38.44 40.13
N LEU A 549 16.87 38.02 39.57
CA LEU A 549 18.05 37.60 40.34
C LEU A 549 18.70 38.76 41.13
N ASN A 550 18.66 40.00 40.61
CA ASN A 550 19.17 41.16 41.31
C ASN A 550 18.27 41.59 42.51
N LYS A 551 16.97 41.29 42.47
CA LYS A 551 16.07 41.50 43.62
C LYS A 551 16.42 40.59 44.79
N ASP A 552 16.77 39.31 44.51
CA ASP A 552 17.17 38.36 45.56
C ASP A 552 18.51 38.73 46.23
N MET A 553 19.42 39.41 45.51
CA MET A 553 20.70 39.86 46.06
C MET A 553 20.58 41.14 46.90
N THR A 554 19.49 41.89 46.79
CA THR A 554 19.24 43.12 47.60
C THR A 554 18.39 42.85 48.83
N THR A 555 17.90 41.64 49.05
CA THR A 555 17.05 41.24 50.21
C THR A 555 17.80 40.35 51.22
N HIS A 556 19.08 40.16 51.05
CA HIS A 556 20.03 39.56 52.00
C HIS A 556 21.14 40.56 52.29
#